data_17835dcfcbf6f2040106b1af00528ccb
#
_entry.id   17835dcfcbf6f2040106b1af00528ccb
#
_cell.length_a   1.000
_cell.length_b   1.000
_cell.length_c   1.000
_cell.angle_alpha   90.00
_cell.angle_beta   90.00
_cell.angle_gamma   90.00
#
_symmetry.space_group_name_H-M   'P 1'
#
loop_
_entity.id
_entity.type
_entity.pdbx_description
1 polymer ?
#
loop_
_entity_poly.entity_id
_entity_poly.type
_entity_poly.pdbx_seq_one_letter_code
_entity_poly.pdbx_strand_id
1 'polypeptide(L)'
;MPTVRVDDGVNLHYEESGQGLPLVFVHEFAGDHRSWHLQMRFFSRRYRAIAFNARGYPPSDVPDDAKAYSQDRAAEDIRSMLDGLKIPKAHICGLSMGGYATLHFGLRHPDRALSLVVAGAGYGSVPGDREKFRRDTEVVARRFEEDGMVRTAEMYAKGPTRVQFMEKDPFGWREFHAQLADGSARGHALTQRGVQMMRPSILDLGRELERLEVPTLIMTGDEDDPCLEPAIFMKRKIATAGLVVLPKSGHTINLEEPEVFNRAVLDFLTAVDAGKWTRRNPASQTGSAILPTETR
;
A
#
# COMPACT_ATOMS: atom_id res chain seq x y z
N MET A 1 -24.17 4.56 1.56
CA MET A 1 -22.74 4.58 1.93
C MET A 1 -22.10 5.78 1.26
N PRO A 2 -21.21 6.51 1.92
CA PRO A 2 -20.60 7.70 1.31
C PRO A 2 -19.73 7.31 0.13
N THR A 3 -19.80 8.12 -0.95
CA THR A 3 -18.98 7.96 -2.14
C THR A 3 -18.39 9.31 -2.52
N VAL A 4 -17.24 9.29 -3.16
CA VAL A 4 -16.61 10.44 -3.80
C VAL A 4 -16.46 10.15 -5.29
N ARG A 5 -16.87 11.10 -6.12
CA ARG A 5 -16.70 10.99 -7.57
C ARG A 5 -15.33 11.52 -7.97
N VAL A 6 -14.53 10.66 -8.60
CA VAL A 6 -13.21 11.04 -9.11
C VAL A 6 -13.29 11.65 -10.52
N ASP A 7 -12.18 12.20 -11.00
CA ASP A 7 -12.09 13.06 -12.19
C ASP A 7 -12.54 12.39 -13.51
N ASP A 8 -12.47 11.07 -13.61
CA ASP A 8 -12.96 10.29 -14.75
C ASP A 8 -14.41 9.80 -14.59
N GLY A 9 -15.08 10.22 -13.51
CA GLY A 9 -16.49 9.95 -13.27
C GLY A 9 -16.81 8.68 -12.48
N VAL A 10 -15.80 7.90 -12.11
CA VAL A 10 -15.95 6.72 -11.24
C VAL A 10 -16.27 7.15 -9.81
N ASN A 11 -17.17 6.43 -9.14
CA ASN A 11 -17.49 6.66 -7.73
C ASN A 11 -16.70 5.70 -6.85
N LEU A 12 -15.92 6.26 -5.93
CA LEU A 12 -15.18 5.48 -4.93
C LEU A 12 -15.91 5.56 -3.60
N HIS A 13 -16.21 4.41 -3.03
CA HIS A 13 -16.72 4.29 -1.66
C HIS A 13 -15.62 4.59 -0.65
N TYR A 14 -15.96 5.30 0.41
CA TYR A 14 -15.04 5.53 1.53
C TYR A 14 -15.78 5.50 2.86
N GLU A 15 -15.04 5.23 3.91
CA GLU A 15 -15.43 5.43 5.28
C GLU A 15 -14.48 6.41 5.95
N GLU A 16 -15.00 7.26 6.83
CA GLU A 16 -14.18 8.18 7.61
C GLU A 16 -14.60 8.24 9.07
N SER A 17 -13.64 8.48 9.94
CA SER A 17 -13.84 8.63 11.37
C SER A 17 -12.78 9.52 11.99
N GLY A 18 -13.14 10.23 13.05
CA GLY A 18 -12.23 11.13 13.75
C GLY A 18 -12.13 12.53 13.11
N GLN A 19 -11.21 13.32 13.65
CA GLN A 19 -10.95 14.72 13.24
C GLN A 19 -9.45 14.99 13.30
N GLY A 20 -9.01 16.09 12.67
CA GLY A 20 -7.60 16.51 12.64
C GLY A 20 -6.99 16.37 11.26
N LEU A 21 -5.67 16.14 11.20
CA LEU A 21 -4.97 15.95 9.94
C LEU A 21 -5.49 14.68 9.24
N PRO A 22 -5.68 14.72 7.92
CA PRO A 22 -6.18 13.58 7.17
C PRO A 22 -5.13 12.46 7.09
N LEU A 23 -5.56 11.23 7.37
CA LEU A 23 -4.81 10.00 7.17
C LEU A 23 -5.63 9.06 6.30
N VAL A 24 -5.16 8.81 5.09
CA VAL A 24 -5.84 7.98 4.08
C VAL A 24 -5.19 6.61 4.02
N PHE A 25 -6.01 5.57 4.12
CA PHE A 25 -5.63 4.17 4.01
C PHE A 25 -5.98 3.61 2.64
N VAL A 26 -4.99 2.98 1.98
CA VAL A 26 -5.10 2.40 0.64
C VAL A 26 -4.89 0.89 0.73
N HIS A 27 -5.93 0.12 0.43
CA HIS A 27 -5.93 -1.33 0.65
C HIS A 27 -5.08 -2.12 -0.35
N GLU A 28 -4.73 -3.34 0.04
CA GLU A 28 -4.08 -4.31 -0.81
C GLU A 28 -5.04 -4.94 -1.84
N PHE A 29 -4.49 -5.73 -2.76
CA PHE A 29 -5.27 -6.40 -3.81
C PHE A 29 -6.39 -7.30 -3.27
N ALA A 30 -6.13 -8.08 -2.23
CA ALA A 30 -7.10 -9.02 -1.67
C ALA A 30 -7.97 -8.42 -0.54
N GLY A 31 -7.78 -7.14 -0.23
CA GLY A 31 -8.53 -6.41 0.78
C GLY A 31 -9.45 -5.35 0.17
N ASP A 32 -10.16 -4.67 1.05
CA ASP A 32 -10.91 -3.45 0.79
C ASP A 32 -10.82 -2.53 2.02
N HIS A 33 -11.64 -1.48 2.13
CA HIS A 33 -11.63 -0.57 3.28
C HIS A 33 -11.72 -1.31 4.63
N ARG A 34 -12.40 -2.47 4.68
CA ARG A 34 -12.58 -3.26 5.91
C ARG A 34 -11.27 -3.81 6.46
N SER A 35 -10.28 -4.06 5.60
CA SER A 35 -8.94 -4.49 6.03
C SER A 35 -8.18 -3.45 6.85
N TRP A 36 -8.70 -2.23 6.91
CA TRP A 36 -8.16 -1.13 7.71
C TRP A 36 -8.96 -0.81 8.99
N HIS A 37 -10.00 -1.58 9.33
CA HIS A 37 -10.85 -1.28 10.49
C HIS A 37 -10.09 -1.20 11.82
N LEU A 38 -9.06 -2.04 12.01
CA LEU A 38 -8.20 -1.98 13.20
C LEU A 38 -7.43 -0.66 13.27
N GLN A 39 -6.91 -0.19 12.13
CA GLN A 39 -6.22 1.09 12.01
C GLN A 39 -7.19 2.26 12.13
N MET A 40 -8.35 2.19 11.49
CA MET A 40 -9.40 3.22 11.59
C MET A 40 -9.80 3.48 13.05
N ARG A 41 -10.06 2.42 13.83
CA ARG A 41 -10.39 2.53 15.28
C ARG A 41 -9.27 3.16 16.11
N PHE A 42 -8.02 2.86 15.76
CA PHE A 42 -6.86 3.37 16.47
C PHE A 42 -6.57 4.84 16.13
N PHE A 43 -6.48 5.16 14.83
CA PHE A 43 -6.05 6.47 14.37
C PHE A 43 -7.14 7.54 14.43
N SER A 44 -8.44 7.18 14.36
CA SER A 44 -9.55 8.14 14.48
C SER A 44 -9.57 8.93 15.79
N ARG A 45 -8.83 8.49 16.80
CA ARG A 45 -8.66 9.23 18.05
C ARG A 45 -7.80 10.49 17.92
N ARG A 46 -7.04 10.62 16.83
CA ARG A 46 -6.06 11.72 16.62
C ARG A 46 -6.07 12.31 15.21
N TYR A 47 -6.55 11.56 14.23
CA TYR A 47 -6.55 11.90 12.81
C TYR A 47 -7.97 11.81 12.25
N ARG A 48 -8.24 12.55 11.17
CA ARG A 48 -9.34 12.24 10.29
C ARG A 48 -8.93 11.03 9.46
N ALA A 49 -9.23 9.85 9.95
CA ALA A 49 -8.90 8.58 9.33
C ALA A 49 -9.91 8.26 8.23
N ILE A 50 -9.43 7.94 7.02
CA ILE A 50 -10.23 7.66 5.83
C ILE A 50 -9.71 6.37 5.20
N ALA A 51 -10.60 5.40 4.97
CA ALA A 51 -10.31 4.18 4.20
C ALA A 51 -11.26 4.12 3.02
N PHE A 52 -10.78 3.81 1.83
CA PHE A 52 -11.60 3.76 0.62
C PHE A 52 -11.40 2.48 -0.16
N ASN A 53 -12.41 2.11 -0.96
CA ASN A 53 -12.30 1.03 -1.92
C ASN A 53 -11.80 1.57 -3.25
N ALA A 54 -10.75 0.98 -3.78
CA ALA A 54 -10.30 1.25 -5.14
C ALA A 54 -11.39 0.91 -6.16
N ARG A 55 -11.31 1.47 -7.36
CA ARG A 55 -12.13 1.02 -8.49
C ARG A 55 -11.98 -0.48 -8.70
N GLY A 56 -13.07 -1.14 -9.05
CA GLY A 56 -13.11 -2.60 -9.15
C GLY A 56 -13.46 -3.33 -7.85
N TYR A 57 -13.57 -2.62 -6.74
CA TYR A 57 -13.88 -3.17 -5.41
C TYR A 57 -15.21 -2.61 -4.89
N PRO A 58 -16.32 -3.36 -4.99
CA PRO A 58 -17.62 -2.90 -4.49
C PRO A 58 -17.54 -2.50 -3.00
N PRO A 59 -18.30 -1.46 -2.57
CA PRO A 59 -19.31 -0.73 -3.32
C PRO A 59 -18.78 0.43 -4.17
N SER A 60 -17.47 0.56 -4.41
CA SER A 60 -16.95 1.40 -5.48
C SER A 60 -17.37 0.86 -6.85
N ASP A 61 -17.43 1.74 -7.84
CA ASP A 61 -17.76 1.34 -9.21
C ASP A 61 -16.75 0.31 -9.74
N VAL A 62 -17.26 -0.59 -10.58
CA VAL A 62 -16.49 -1.61 -11.29
C VAL A 62 -16.54 -1.32 -12.79
N PRO A 63 -15.69 -0.41 -13.32
CA PRO A 63 -15.65 -0.14 -14.75
C PRO A 63 -15.33 -1.39 -15.56
N ASP A 64 -16.06 -1.61 -16.67
CA ASP A 64 -15.83 -2.75 -17.57
C ASP A 64 -14.65 -2.54 -18.52
N ASP A 65 -14.30 -1.27 -18.79
CA ASP A 65 -13.17 -0.94 -19.66
C ASP A 65 -11.84 -1.24 -18.95
N ALA A 66 -11.07 -2.17 -19.51
CA ALA A 66 -9.74 -2.53 -18.99
C ALA A 66 -8.79 -1.32 -18.91
N LYS A 67 -8.96 -0.30 -19.74
CA LYS A 67 -8.16 0.93 -19.73
C LYS A 67 -8.38 1.76 -18.47
N ALA A 68 -9.48 1.55 -17.76
CA ALA A 68 -9.74 2.20 -16.49
C ALA A 68 -8.82 1.73 -15.35
N TYR A 69 -8.02 0.66 -15.57
CA TYR A 69 -7.18 0.05 -14.56
C TYR A 69 -5.70 0.18 -14.92
N SER A 70 -4.97 0.95 -14.15
CA SER A 70 -3.51 1.08 -14.27
C SER A 70 -2.90 1.54 -12.97
N GLN A 71 -1.57 1.36 -12.81
CA GLN A 71 -0.83 1.89 -11.66
C GLN A 71 -0.93 3.43 -11.58
N ASP A 72 -0.87 4.10 -12.73
CA ASP A 72 -1.02 5.54 -12.82
C ASP A 72 -2.40 5.98 -12.36
N ARG A 73 -3.45 5.28 -12.80
CA ARG A 73 -4.83 5.58 -12.39
C ARG A 73 -5.05 5.36 -10.89
N ALA A 74 -4.42 4.34 -10.31
CA ALA A 74 -4.50 4.10 -8.87
C ALA A 74 -3.91 5.27 -8.05
N ALA A 75 -2.81 5.88 -8.52
CA ALA A 75 -2.25 7.07 -7.89
C ALA A 75 -3.14 8.32 -8.11
N GLU A 76 -3.70 8.48 -9.31
CA GLU A 76 -4.62 9.58 -9.62
C GLU A 76 -5.95 9.46 -8.86
N ASP A 77 -6.42 8.26 -8.57
CA ASP A 77 -7.60 8.06 -7.74
C ASP A 77 -7.41 8.60 -6.32
N ILE A 78 -6.21 8.43 -5.73
CA ILE A 78 -5.88 9.03 -4.43
C ILE A 78 -5.95 10.55 -4.54
N ARG A 79 -5.32 11.15 -5.54
CA ARG A 79 -5.33 12.61 -5.75
C ARG A 79 -6.76 13.12 -5.93
N SER A 80 -7.51 12.49 -6.82
CA SER A 80 -8.87 12.93 -7.18
C SER A 80 -9.85 12.75 -6.01
N MET A 81 -9.67 11.69 -5.21
CA MET A 81 -10.42 11.50 -3.96
C MET A 81 -10.13 12.65 -2.98
N LEU A 82 -8.87 13.04 -2.79
CA LEU A 82 -8.52 14.19 -1.95
C LEU A 82 -9.20 15.48 -2.45
N ASP A 83 -9.24 15.69 -3.78
CA ASP A 83 -9.91 16.85 -4.36
C ASP A 83 -11.42 16.82 -4.10
N GLY A 84 -12.07 15.69 -4.31
CA GLY A 84 -13.50 15.52 -4.06
C GLY A 84 -13.88 15.72 -2.58
N LEU A 85 -12.99 15.32 -1.67
CA LEU A 85 -13.16 15.52 -0.22
C LEU A 85 -12.65 16.89 0.27
N LYS A 86 -12.15 17.74 -0.63
CA LYS A 86 -11.58 19.08 -0.34
C LYS A 86 -10.42 19.00 0.66
N ILE A 87 -9.57 17.99 0.51
CA ILE A 87 -8.39 17.76 1.34
C ILE A 87 -7.16 18.24 0.57
N PRO A 88 -6.50 19.33 1.00
CA PRO A 88 -5.34 19.86 0.28
C PRO A 88 -4.11 18.96 0.38
N LYS A 89 -3.88 18.35 1.53
CA LYS A 89 -2.76 17.42 1.81
C LYS A 89 -3.18 16.36 2.83
N ALA A 90 -2.62 15.15 2.71
CA ALA A 90 -2.88 14.07 3.64
C ALA A 90 -1.64 13.21 3.90
N HIS A 91 -1.62 12.50 5.02
CA HIS A 91 -0.79 11.31 5.18
C HIS A 91 -1.42 10.17 4.39
N ILE A 92 -0.63 9.44 3.62
CA ILE A 92 -1.12 8.30 2.83
C ILE A 92 -0.44 7.03 3.33
N CYS A 93 -1.23 6.04 3.71
CA CYS A 93 -0.76 4.76 4.21
C CYS A 93 -1.35 3.64 3.36
N GLY A 94 -0.49 2.91 2.64
CA GLY A 94 -0.95 1.83 1.77
C GLY A 94 -0.20 0.52 1.99
N LEU A 95 -0.93 -0.58 1.80
CA LEU A 95 -0.38 -1.93 1.87
C LEU A 95 -0.36 -2.56 0.48
N SER A 96 0.74 -3.22 0.08
CA SER A 96 0.87 -4.00 -1.14
C SER A 96 0.53 -3.20 -2.41
N MET A 97 -0.55 -3.53 -3.10
CA MET A 97 -1.11 -2.74 -4.20
C MET A 97 -1.32 -1.28 -3.77
N GLY A 98 -1.89 -1.06 -2.59
CA GLY A 98 -2.04 0.26 -2.00
C GLY A 98 -0.72 0.91 -1.65
N GLY A 99 0.30 0.13 -1.25
CA GLY A 99 1.67 0.61 -1.04
C GLY A 99 2.31 1.12 -2.32
N TYR A 100 2.12 0.42 -3.44
CA TYR A 100 2.51 0.89 -4.77
C TYR A 100 1.78 2.16 -5.16
N ALA A 101 0.45 2.21 -4.98
CA ALA A 101 -0.33 3.40 -5.28
C ALA A 101 0.13 4.60 -4.42
N THR A 102 0.41 4.38 -3.14
CA THR A 102 0.96 5.38 -2.21
C THR A 102 2.32 5.91 -2.68
N LEU A 103 3.24 5.02 -3.07
CA LEU A 103 4.55 5.41 -3.58
C LEU A 103 4.42 6.25 -4.86
N HIS A 104 3.64 5.78 -5.83
CA HIS A 104 3.40 6.49 -7.09
C HIS A 104 2.68 7.83 -6.89
N PHE A 105 1.76 7.90 -5.93
CA PHE A 105 1.14 9.17 -5.54
C PHE A 105 2.21 10.16 -5.02
N GLY A 106 3.09 9.72 -4.13
CA GLY A 106 4.16 10.56 -3.61
C GLY A 106 5.15 11.04 -4.67
N LEU A 107 5.45 10.20 -5.67
CA LEU A 107 6.31 10.56 -6.80
C LEU A 107 5.67 11.57 -7.76
N ARG A 108 4.35 11.50 -7.95
CA ARG A 108 3.60 12.36 -8.90
C ARG A 108 3.06 13.63 -8.26
N HIS A 109 2.62 13.54 -7.01
CA HIS A 109 1.94 14.61 -6.27
C HIS A 109 2.59 14.88 -4.91
N PRO A 110 3.92 15.13 -4.84
CA PRO A 110 4.62 15.30 -3.58
C PRO A 110 4.10 16.49 -2.76
N ASP A 111 3.55 17.50 -3.41
CA ASP A 111 2.92 18.65 -2.81
C ASP A 111 1.57 18.34 -2.13
N ARG A 112 0.96 17.20 -2.42
CA ARG A 112 -0.30 16.71 -1.84
C ARG A 112 -0.10 15.69 -0.70
N ALA A 113 1.13 15.24 -0.46
CA ALA A 113 1.48 14.32 0.61
C ALA A 113 2.07 15.07 1.82
N LEU A 114 1.54 14.80 3.03
CA LEU A 114 2.20 15.13 4.29
C LEU A 114 3.27 14.09 4.61
N SER A 115 2.98 12.84 4.42
CA SER A 115 3.90 11.72 4.50
C SER A 115 3.35 10.49 3.78
N LEU A 116 4.20 9.49 3.57
CA LEU A 116 3.87 8.21 2.95
C LEU A 116 4.22 7.06 3.90
N VAL A 117 3.32 6.10 4.06
CA VAL A 117 3.61 4.78 4.64
C VAL A 117 3.46 3.75 3.54
N VAL A 118 4.58 3.18 3.11
CA VAL A 118 4.65 2.20 2.01
C VAL A 118 4.90 0.83 2.61
N ALA A 119 3.82 0.07 2.80
CA ALA A 119 3.87 -1.23 3.45
C ALA A 119 3.74 -2.38 2.44
N GLY A 120 4.51 -3.46 2.60
CA GLY A 120 4.43 -4.69 1.80
C GLY A 120 4.50 -4.46 0.29
N ALA A 121 5.27 -3.47 -0.17
CA ALA A 121 5.36 -3.13 -1.59
C ALA A 121 6.67 -3.66 -2.19
N GLY A 122 6.55 -4.58 -3.17
CA GLY A 122 7.78 -5.13 -3.76
C GLY A 122 7.57 -6.27 -4.74
N TYR A 123 6.60 -7.11 -4.54
CA TYR A 123 6.41 -8.32 -5.32
C TYR A 123 6.38 -8.04 -6.84
N GLY A 124 7.20 -8.78 -7.57
CA GLY A 124 7.42 -8.59 -9.00
C GLY A 124 8.41 -7.46 -9.36
N SER A 125 9.14 -6.88 -8.39
CA SER A 125 10.16 -5.86 -8.64
C SER A 125 11.54 -6.44 -8.92
N VAL A 126 11.87 -7.59 -8.33
CA VAL A 126 13.17 -8.24 -8.56
C VAL A 126 13.21 -8.78 -10.00
N PRO A 127 14.24 -8.48 -10.79
CA PRO A 127 14.29 -8.85 -12.21
C PRO A 127 14.10 -10.34 -12.47
N GLY A 128 14.70 -11.21 -11.67
CA GLY A 128 14.56 -12.67 -11.80
C GLY A 128 13.14 -13.20 -11.60
N ASP A 129 12.31 -12.47 -10.84
CA ASP A 129 10.94 -12.88 -10.50
C ASP A 129 9.88 -12.23 -11.41
N ARG A 130 10.25 -11.23 -12.20
CA ARG A 130 9.30 -10.41 -12.96
C ARG A 130 8.40 -11.21 -13.88
N GLU A 131 8.98 -12.10 -14.67
CA GLU A 131 8.24 -12.93 -15.63
C GLU A 131 7.36 -13.98 -14.91
N LYS A 132 7.86 -14.55 -13.81
CA LYS A 132 7.06 -15.45 -12.98
C LYS A 132 5.88 -14.71 -12.39
N PHE A 133 6.11 -13.53 -11.80
CA PHE A 133 5.05 -12.70 -11.25
C PHE A 133 3.96 -12.39 -12.28
N ARG A 134 4.32 -12.01 -13.50
CA ARG A 134 3.35 -11.74 -14.58
C ARG A 134 2.52 -12.97 -14.95
N ARG A 135 3.16 -14.15 -15.06
CA ARG A 135 2.43 -15.40 -15.33
C ARG A 135 1.48 -15.75 -14.20
N ASP A 136 1.94 -15.67 -12.94
CA ASP A 136 1.13 -15.98 -11.77
C ASP A 136 -0.07 -15.02 -11.66
N THR A 137 0.15 -13.73 -11.93
CA THR A 137 -0.88 -12.70 -11.96
C THR A 137 -1.95 -12.98 -13.02
N GLU A 138 -1.56 -13.40 -14.24
CA GLU A 138 -2.51 -13.78 -15.28
C GLU A 138 -3.30 -15.05 -14.91
N VAL A 139 -2.66 -16.05 -14.29
CA VAL A 139 -3.34 -17.23 -13.80
C VAL A 139 -4.41 -16.86 -12.77
N VAL A 140 -4.09 -15.99 -11.83
CA VAL A 140 -5.05 -15.52 -10.82
C VAL A 140 -6.19 -14.73 -11.46
N ALA A 141 -5.90 -13.86 -12.45
CA ALA A 141 -6.93 -13.12 -13.17
C ALA A 141 -7.92 -14.05 -13.86
N ARG A 142 -7.44 -15.07 -14.56
CA ARG A 142 -8.30 -16.09 -15.21
C ARG A 142 -9.15 -16.86 -14.21
N ARG A 143 -8.60 -17.23 -13.07
CA ARG A 143 -9.38 -17.93 -12.04
C ARG A 143 -10.54 -17.10 -11.52
N PHE A 144 -10.39 -15.78 -11.36
CA PHE A 144 -11.52 -14.93 -11.03
C PHE A 144 -12.61 -14.96 -12.09
N GLU A 145 -12.24 -15.01 -13.38
CA GLU A 145 -13.20 -15.06 -14.51
C GLU A 145 -13.85 -16.45 -14.66
N GLU A 146 -13.10 -17.52 -14.51
CA GLU A 146 -13.53 -18.90 -14.78
C GLU A 146 -14.18 -19.57 -13.57
N ASP A 147 -13.53 -19.45 -12.39
CA ASP A 147 -13.97 -20.12 -11.16
C ASP A 147 -14.87 -19.23 -10.28
N GLY A 148 -14.87 -17.91 -10.56
CA GLY A 148 -15.61 -16.92 -9.80
C GLY A 148 -14.94 -16.52 -8.49
N MET A 149 -15.59 -15.57 -7.77
CA MET A 149 -14.96 -14.93 -6.60
C MET A 149 -14.73 -15.89 -5.44
N VAL A 150 -15.73 -16.68 -5.07
CA VAL A 150 -15.69 -17.56 -3.87
C VAL A 150 -14.55 -18.59 -3.94
N ARG A 151 -14.44 -19.31 -5.06
CA ARG A 151 -13.40 -20.35 -5.22
C ARG A 151 -12.01 -19.75 -5.30
N THR A 152 -11.88 -18.63 -6.02
CA THR A 152 -10.59 -17.95 -6.16
C THR A 152 -10.14 -17.32 -4.86
N ALA A 153 -11.07 -16.74 -4.07
CA ALA A 153 -10.79 -16.21 -2.75
C ALA A 153 -10.28 -17.30 -1.78
N GLU A 154 -10.89 -18.49 -1.79
CA GLU A 154 -10.42 -19.61 -0.98
C GLU A 154 -8.98 -20.02 -1.32
N MET A 155 -8.66 -20.12 -2.60
CA MET A 155 -7.30 -20.42 -3.06
C MET A 155 -6.32 -19.30 -2.64
N TYR A 156 -6.68 -18.04 -2.91
CA TYR A 156 -5.81 -16.89 -2.67
C TYR A 156 -5.53 -16.67 -1.17
N ALA A 157 -6.56 -16.83 -0.32
CA ALA A 157 -6.43 -16.67 1.11
C ALA A 157 -5.56 -17.73 1.80
N LYS A 158 -5.29 -18.86 1.12
CA LYS A 158 -4.38 -19.93 1.55
C LYS A 158 -3.00 -19.85 0.88
N GLY A 159 -2.74 -18.79 0.10
CA GLY A 159 -1.47 -18.59 -0.58
C GLY A 159 -0.30 -18.33 0.39
N PRO A 160 0.96 -18.49 -0.08
CA PRO A 160 2.15 -18.37 0.77
C PRO A 160 2.23 -17.08 1.56
N THR A 161 1.75 -15.98 1.00
CA THR A 161 1.76 -14.65 1.63
C THR A 161 0.71 -14.48 2.75
N ARG A 162 -0.08 -15.51 3.07
CA ARG A 162 -1.16 -15.49 4.08
C ARG A 162 -0.98 -16.54 5.18
N VAL A 163 0.06 -17.37 5.08
CA VAL A 163 0.29 -18.47 6.03
C VAL A 163 0.48 -17.92 7.45
N GLN A 164 1.30 -16.89 7.61
CA GLN A 164 1.58 -16.27 8.90
C GLN A 164 0.31 -15.69 9.53
N PHE A 165 -0.52 -15.02 8.73
CA PHE A 165 -1.80 -14.48 9.19
C PHE A 165 -2.76 -15.58 9.64
N MET A 166 -2.88 -16.64 8.84
CA MET A 166 -3.74 -17.79 9.16
C MET A 166 -3.32 -18.48 10.47
N GLU A 167 -2.01 -18.59 10.71
CA GLU A 167 -1.46 -19.23 11.91
C GLU A 167 -1.59 -18.34 13.17
N LYS A 168 -1.34 -17.03 13.04
CA LYS A 168 -1.37 -16.09 14.16
C LYS A 168 -2.79 -15.70 14.59
N ASP A 169 -3.64 -15.41 13.63
CA ASP A 169 -5.04 -15.00 13.87
C ASP A 169 -6.00 -15.75 12.94
N PRO A 170 -6.35 -17.01 13.27
CA PRO A 170 -7.30 -17.78 12.47
C PRO A 170 -8.69 -17.16 12.40
N PHE A 171 -9.07 -16.31 13.36
CA PHE A 171 -10.35 -15.62 13.35
C PHE A 171 -10.34 -14.45 12.37
N GLY A 172 -9.36 -13.55 12.47
CA GLY A 172 -9.19 -12.45 11.55
C GLY A 172 -8.93 -12.92 10.11
N TRP A 173 -8.20 -14.04 9.93
CA TRP A 173 -8.03 -14.67 8.63
C TRP A 173 -9.36 -15.14 8.01
N ARG A 174 -10.29 -15.70 8.80
CA ARG A 174 -11.64 -16.05 8.28
C ARG A 174 -12.45 -14.83 7.89
N GLU A 175 -12.35 -13.73 8.65
CA GLU A 175 -12.97 -12.44 8.28
C GLU A 175 -12.40 -11.92 6.96
N PHE A 176 -11.08 -11.90 6.83
CA PHE A 176 -10.38 -11.53 5.59
C PHE A 176 -10.84 -12.37 4.41
N HIS A 177 -10.88 -13.71 4.56
CA HIS A 177 -11.34 -14.61 3.50
C HIS A 177 -12.79 -14.32 3.09
N ALA A 178 -13.69 -14.13 4.06
CA ALA A 178 -15.09 -13.81 3.79
C ALA A 178 -15.23 -12.46 3.06
N GLN A 179 -14.47 -11.44 3.48
CA GLN A 179 -14.46 -10.12 2.85
C GLN A 179 -13.94 -10.18 1.40
N LEU A 180 -12.88 -10.95 1.15
CA LEU A 180 -12.39 -11.17 -0.20
C LEU A 180 -13.44 -11.86 -1.08
N ALA A 181 -14.15 -12.87 -0.54
CA ALA A 181 -15.19 -13.60 -1.27
C ALA A 181 -16.42 -12.73 -1.65
N ASP A 182 -16.66 -11.62 -0.92
CA ASP A 182 -17.69 -10.62 -1.25
C ASP A 182 -17.33 -9.70 -2.41
N GLY A 183 -16.10 -9.75 -2.92
CA GLY A 183 -15.59 -8.86 -3.95
C GLY A 183 -16.20 -9.10 -5.34
N SER A 184 -15.71 -8.34 -6.32
CA SER A 184 -16.07 -8.49 -7.73
C SER A 184 -15.03 -9.31 -8.49
N ALA A 185 -15.39 -10.48 -9.00
CA ALA A 185 -14.51 -11.30 -9.82
C ALA A 185 -13.99 -10.50 -11.05
N ARG A 186 -14.88 -9.74 -11.70
CA ARG A 186 -14.55 -8.87 -12.83
C ARG A 186 -13.55 -7.77 -12.42
N GLY A 187 -13.85 -7.05 -11.33
CA GLY A 187 -12.97 -5.98 -10.81
C GLY A 187 -11.59 -6.51 -10.43
N HIS A 188 -11.53 -7.66 -9.75
CA HIS A 188 -10.25 -8.29 -9.37
C HIS A 188 -9.45 -8.74 -10.61
N ALA A 189 -10.08 -9.36 -11.61
CA ALA A 189 -9.40 -9.77 -12.85
C ALA A 189 -8.81 -8.57 -13.60
N LEU A 190 -9.58 -7.49 -13.73
CA LEU A 190 -9.12 -6.25 -14.39
C LEU A 190 -8.00 -5.57 -13.60
N THR A 191 -8.08 -5.54 -12.26
CA THR A 191 -7.04 -5.02 -11.38
C THR A 191 -5.75 -5.84 -11.48
N GLN A 192 -5.85 -7.17 -11.54
CA GLN A 192 -4.67 -8.02 -11.77
C GLN A 192 -3.95 -7.65 -13.07
N ARG A 193 -4.68 -7.56 -14.18
CA ARG A 193 -4.08 -7.28 -15.48
C ARG A 193 -3.60 -5.84 -15.63
N GLY A 194 -4.45 -4.87 -15.26
CA GLY A 194 -4.17 -3.45 -15.50
C GLY A 194 -3.23 -2.83 -14.47
N VAL A 195 -3.36 -3.19 -13.20
CA VAL A 195 -2.56 -2.61 -12.11
C VAL A 195 -1.38 -3.50 -11.77
N GLN A 196 -1.63 -4.74 -11.32
CA GLN A 196 -0.57 -5.60 -10.79
C GLN A 196 0.46 -6.01 -11.83
N MET A 197 -0.01 -6.60 -12.94
CA MET A 197 0.88 -7.13 -14.01
C MET A 197 1.68 -6.02 -14.70
N MET A 198 1.05 -4.85 -14.88
CA MET A 198 1.62 -3.77 -15.70
C MET A 198 2.43 -2.74 -14.89
N ARG A 199 2.33 -2.75 -13.55
CA ARG A 199 3.08 -1.80 -12.72
C ARG A 199 4.58 -1.88 -12.95
N PRO A 200 5.33 -0.75 -12.90
CA PRO A 200 6.77 -0.75 -13.02
C PRO A 200 7.43 -1.49 -11.84
N SER A 201 8.64 -1.97 -12.03
CA SER A 201 9.47 -2.44 -10.92
C SER A 201 9.87 -1.27 -10.03
N ILE A 202 9.82 -1.44 -8.71
CA ILE A 202 10.36 -0.45 -7.77
C ILE A 202 11.86 -0.24 -8.01
N LEU A 203 12.58 -1.29 -8.42
CA LEU A 203 14.02 -1.19 -8.68
C LEU A 203 14.34 -0.32 -9.91
N ASP A 204 13.39 -0.16 -10.83
CA ASP A 204 13.53 0.72 -12.00
C ASP A 204 13.32 2.21 -11.65
N LEU A 205 12.73 2.51 -10.50
CA LEU A 205 12.40 3.88 -10.05
C LEU A 205 13.55 4.57 -9.29
N GLY A 206 14.78 4.08 -9.41
CA GLY A 206 15.88 4.53 -8.56
C GLY A 206 16.12 6.03 -8.58
N ARG A 207 16.02 6.68 -9.77
CA ARG A 207 16.23 8.14 -9.92
C ARG A 207 15.08 8.96 -9.34
N GLU A 208 13.86 8.49 -9.52
CA GLU A 208 12.63 9.11 -8.98
C GLU A 208 12.62 9.04 -7.46
N LEU A 209 13.02 7.89 -6.90
CA LEU A 209 13.11 7.67 -5.46
C LEU A 209 14.17 8.56 -4.80
N GLU A 210 15.32 8.82 -5.46
CA GLU A 210 16.36 9.73 -4.97
C GLU A 210 15.88 11.19 -4.88
N ARG A 211 14.87 11.56 -5.66
CA ARG A 211 14.27 12.91 -5.68
C ARG A 211 13.07 13.04 -4.75
N LEU A 212 12.60 11.95 -4.17
CA LEU A 212 11.45 11.98 -3.27
C LEU A 212 11.83 12.57 -1.93
N GLU A 213 11.31 13.77 -1.65
CA GLU A 213 11.56 14.51 -0.39
C GLU A 213 10.46 14.33 0.66
N VAL A 214 9.33 13.71 0.29
CA VAL A 214 8.22 13.48 1.22
C VAL A 214 8.68 12.53 2.32
N PRO A 215 8.44 12.83 3.61
CA PRO A 215 8.69 11.90 4.70
C PRO A 215 8.07 10.53 4.43
N THR A 216 8.87 9.48 4.48
CA THR A 216 8.42 8.14 4.08
C THR A 216 8.77 7.10 5.13
N LEU A 217 7.81 6.27 5.52
CA LEU A 217 8.02 5.07 6.32
C LEU A 217 7.80 3.85 5.42
N ILE A 218 8.81 3.00 5.31
CA ILE A 218 8.72 1.73 4.58
C ILE A 218 8.54 0.63 5.63
N MET A 219 7.57 -0.28 5.40
CA MET A 219 7.29 -1.37 6.31
C MET A 219 7.14 -2.69 5.56
N THR A 220 7.67 -3.79 6.13
CA THR A 220 7.49 -5.14 5.58
C THR A 220 7.60 -6.18 6.69
N GLY A 221 7.03 -7.37 6.47
CA GLY A 221 7.32 -8.54 7.29
C GLY A 221 8.64 -9.18 6.87
N ASP A 222 9.34 -9.83 7.80
CA ASP A 222 10.61 -10.54 7.52
C ASP A 222 10.38 -11.86 6.76
N GLU A 223 9.14 -12.36 6.72
CA GLU A 223 8.72 -13.53 5.96
C GLU A 223 7.93 -13.14 4.67
N ASP A 224 7.89 -11.86 4.31
CA ASP A 224 7.40 -11.36 3.03
C ASP A 224 8.58 -11.22 2.04
N ASP A 225 9.25 -12.34 1.75
CA ASP A 225 10.48 -12.41 0.94
C ASP A 225 10.45 -11.54 -0.32
N PRO A 226 9.36 -11.53 -1.15
CA PRO A 226 9.33 -10.73 -2.37
C PRO A 226 9.41 -9.21 -2.14
N CYS A 227 9.16 -8.76 -0.91
CA CYS A 227 9.12 -7.34 -0.55
C CYS A 227 10.36 -6.86 0.21
N LEU A 228 11.20 -7.76 0.74
CA LEU A 228 12.39 -7.41 1.52
C LEU A 228 13.43 -6.62 0.71
N GLU A 229 13.88 -7.15 -0.41
CA GLU A 229 14.88 -6.47 -1.26
C GLU A 229 14.37 -5.10 -1.77
N PRO A 230 13.13 -4.99 -2.31
CA PRO A 230 12.58 -3.70 -2.67
C PRO A 230 12.45 -2.71 -1.51
N ALA A 231 12.11 -3.18 -0.29
CA ALA A 231 12.04 -2.33 0.89
C ALA A 231 13.42 -1.75 1.26
N ILE A 232 14.46 -2.58 1.25
CA ILE A 232 15.84 -2.15 1.49
C ILE A 232 16.30 -1.19 0.38
N PHE A 233 15.95 -1.47 -0.87
CA PHE A 233 16.27 -0.59 -2.00
C PHE A 233 15.62 0.80 -1.84
N MET A 234 14.32 0.87 -1.57
CA MET A 234 13.63 2.13 -1.31
C MET A 234 14.28 2.90 -0.14
N LYS A 235 14.59 2.20 0.97
CA LYS A 235 15.27 2.81 2.12
C LYS A 235 16.62 3.42 1.76
N ARG A 236 17.37 2.81 0.87
CA ARG A 236 18.68 3.31 0.42
C ARG A 236 18.55 4.49 -0.53
N LYS A 237 17.50 4.53 -1.35
CA LYS A 237 17.28 5.56 -2.37
C LYS A 237 16.59 6.81 -1.82
N ILE A 238 15.59 6.66 -0.96
CA ILE A 238 14.82 7.79 -0.42
C ILE A 238 15.53 8.35 0.82
N ALA A 239 16.04 9.57 0.71
CA ALA A 239 16.81 10.19 1.79
C ALA A 239 15.98 10.47 3.06
N THR A 240 14.67 10.63 2.92
CA THR A 240 13.71 10.84 4.01
C THR A 240 13.08 9.56 4.54
N ALA A 241 13.48 8.38 4.04
CA ALA A 241 12.84 7.14 4.44
C ALA A 241 13.35 6.58 5.79
N GLY A 242 12.41 6.06 6.60
CA GLY A 242 12.64 5.06 7.66
C GLY A 242 12.29 3.65 7.16
N LEU A 243 12.82 2.62 7.78
CA LEU A 243 12.49 1.22 7.49
C LEU A 243 12.16 0.50 8.78
N VAL A 244 11.03 -0.22 8.77
CA VAL A 244 10.61 -1.16 9.81
C VAL A 244 10.41 -2.52 9.18
N VAL A 245 11.03 -3.54 9.75
CA VAL A 245 10.82 -4.94 9.39
C VAL A 245 10.22 -5.64 10.60
N LEU A 246 9.03 -6.22 10.45
CA LEU A 246 8.32 -6.90 11.53
C LEU A 246 8.73 -8.38 11.56
N PRO A 247 9.22 -8.88 12.71
CA PRO A 247 9.67 -10.26 12.81
C PRO A 247 8.48 -11.23 12.76
N LYS A 248 8.71 -12.40 12.15
CA LYS A 248 7.74 -13.48 12.04
C LYS A 248 6.44 -13.07 11.37
N SER A 249 6.49 -12.11 10.47
CA SER A 249 5.32 -11.54 9.81
C SER A 249 5.41 -11.71 8.30
N GLY A 250 4.27 -12.05 7.70
CA GLY A 250 4.11 -12.16 6.25
C GLY A 250 3.69 -10.83 5.63
N HIS A 251 2.74 -10.91 4.73
CA HIS A 251 2.38 -9.78 3.86
C HIS A 251 1.38 -8.80 4.48
N THR A 252 0.41 -9.30 5.26
CA THR A 252 -0.67 -8.48 5.84
C THR A 252 -0.32 -7.92 7.21
N ILE A 253 0.82 -7.28 7.31
CA ILE A 253 1.39 -6.81 8.59
C ILE A 253 0.47 -5.91 9.42
N ASN A 254 -0.47 -5.21 8.79
CA ASN A 254 -1.48 -4.41 9.48
C ASN A 254 -2.57 -5.25 10.17
N LEU A 255 -2.78 -6.48 9.72
CA LEU A 255 -3.72 -7.46 10.29
C LEU A 255 -3.00 -8.46 11.19
N GLU A 256 -1.80 -8.90 10.79
CA GLU A 256 -0.99 -9.87 11.54
C GLU A 256 -0.44 -9.30 12.84
N GLU A 257 0.02 -8.05 12.83
CA GLU A 257 0.64 -7.36 13.97
C GLU A 257 0.08 -5.94 14.12
N PRO A 258 -1.25 -5.79 14.34
CA PRO A 258 -1.91 -4.49 14.28
C PRO A 258 -1.38 -3.50 15.32
N GLU A 259 -1.01 -3.95 16.51
CA GLU A 259 -0.48 -3.07 17.57
C GLU A 259 0.90 -2.53 17.21
N VAL A 260 1.80 -3.40 16.72
CA VAL A 260 3.16 -3.02 16.33
C VAL A 260 3.11 -2.11 15.10
N PHE A 261 2.28 -2.46 14.11
CA PHE A 261 2.04 -1.63 12.93
C PHE A 261 1.54 -0.24 13.33
N ASN A 262 0.48 -0.18 14.13
CA ASN A 262 -0.13 1.07 14.55
C ASN A 262 0.85 1.94 15.34
N ARG A 263 1.65 1.34 16.22
CA ARG A 263 2.64 2.07 17.01
C ARG A 263 3.74 2.66 16.14
N ALA A 264 4.31 1.87 15.23
CA ALA A 264 5.35 2.35 14.31
C ALA A 264 4.85 3.50 13.42
N VAL A 265 3.63 3.37 12.87
CA VAL A 265 3.01 4.44 12.07
C VAL A 265 2.74 5.67 12.91
N LEU A 266 2.20 5.52 14.14
CA LEU A 266 1.91 6.67 15.01
C LEU A 266 3.18 7.44 15.39
N ASP A 267 4.25 6.74 15.75
CA ASP A 267 5.52 7.37 16.12
C ASP A 267 6.12 8.15 14.92
N PHE A 268 6.01 7.57 13.73
CA PHE A 268 6.40 8.23 12.49
C PHE A 268 5.57 9.49 12.23
N LEU A 269 4.24 9.38 12.21
CA LEU A 269 3.34 10.52 11.96
C LEU A 269 3.56 11.64 12.99
N THR A 270 3.72 11.29 14.27
CA THR A 270 3.99 12.26 15.34
C THR A 270 5.29 13.02 15.09
N ALA A 271 6.34 12.35 14.62
CA ALA A 271 7.60 13.00 14.29
C ALA A 271 7.46 13.91 13.06
N VAL A 272 6.68 13.49 12.05
CA VAL A 272 6.38 14.30 10.85
C VAL A 272 5.58 15.55 11.24
N ASP A 273 4.51 15.41 12.01
CA ASP A 273 3.63 16.51 12.42
C ASP A 273 4.38 17.55 13.27
N ALA A 274 5.35 17.09 14.05
CA ALA A 274 6.24 17.98 14.82
C ALA A 274 7.38 18.59 13.99
N GLY A 275 7.48 18.30 12.68
CA GLY A 275 8.57 18.77 11.82
C GLY A 275 9.95 18.18 12.18
N LYS A 276 9.97 17.02 12.87
CA LYS A 276 11.19 16.38 13.36
C LYS A 276 11.64 15.17 12.55
N TRP A 277 10.91 14.80 11.52
CA TRP A 277 11.32 13.75 10.60
C TRP A 277 12.18 14.34 9.49
N THR A 278 13.51 14.27 9.65
CA THR A 278 14.47 14.91 8.76
C THR A 278 15.09 13.92 7.78
N ARG A 279 15.74 14.44 6.74
CA ARG A 279 16.59 13.62 5.85
C ARG A 279 17.69 12.92 6.63
N ARG A 280 18.07 11.74 6.16
CA ARG A 280 19.25 11.04 6.67
C ARG A 280 20.50 11.92 6.52
N ASN A 281 21.26 12.08 7.60
CA ASN A 281 22.50 12.83 7.57
C ASN A 281 23.49 12.14 6.59
N PRO A 282 23.99 12.86 5.56
CA PRO A 282 24.93 12.30 4.59
C PRO A 282 26.21 11.74 5.26
N ALA A 283 26.63 12.30 6.37
CA ALA A 283 27.79 11.81 7.14
C ALA A 283 27.61 10.37 7.66
N SER A 284 26.36 9.87 7.74
CA SER A 284 26.07 8.47 8.09
C SER A 284 26.11 7.50 6.91
N GLN A 285 26.43 7.99 5.72
CA GLN A 285 26.49 7.20 4.45
C GLN A 285 27.93 7.08 3.92
N THR A 286 28.91 6.98 4.81
CA THR A 286 30.32 6.90 4.44
C THR A 286 30.74 5.50 4.02
N GLY A 287 31.83 5.40 3.27
CA GLY A 287 32.43 4.10 2.91
C GLY A 287 33.11 3.38 4.10
N SER A 288 33.28 4.05 5.24
CA SER A 288 33.82 3.50 6.48
C SER A 288 32.76 3.54 7.59
N ALA A 289 32.63 2.45 8.35
CA ALA A 289 31.72 2.39 9.50
C ALA A 289 32.30 3.10 10.75
N ILE A 290 33.60 3.43 10.76
CA ILE A 290 34.33 3.96 11.92
C ILE A 290 35.02 5.29 11.66
N LEU A 291 35.41 5.56 10.43
CA LEU A 291 36.11 6.80 10.09
C LEU A 291 35.15 7.87 9.59
N PRO A 292 35.25 9.14 10.04
CA PRO A 292 34.47 10.23 9.48
C PRO A 292 34.83 10.42 8.01
N THR A 293 33.86 10.95 7.23
CA THR A 293 34.11 11.34 5.84
C THR A 293 35.13 12.48 5.86
N GLU A 294 36.25 12.34 5.16
CA GLU A 294 37.16 13.47 4.92
C GLU A 294 36.36 14.51 4.11
N THR A 295 36.18 15.68 4.71
CA THR A 295 35.68 16.88 4.00
C THR A 295 36.75 17.28 2.99
N ARG A 296 36.52 16.98 1.72
CA ARG A 296 37.31 17.54 0.61
C ARG A 296 36.91 18.99 0.35
#